data_f113f556967001a4bd0e4424a1bd3fe4
#
_entry.id   f113f556967001a4bd0e4424a1bd3fe4
#
_cell.length_a   1.000
_cell.length_b   1.000
_cell.length_c   1.000
_cell.angle_alpha   90.00
_cell.angle_beta   90.00
_cell.angle_gamma   90.00
#
_symmetry.space_group_name_H-M   'P 1'
#
loop_
_entity.id
_entity.type
_entity.pdbx_description
1 polymer ?
#
loop_
_entity_poly.entity_id
_entity_poly.type
_entity_poly.pdbx_seq_one_letter_code
_entity_poly.pdbx_strand_id
1 'polypeptide(L)'
;FKDIIGGQESFKITTDDKGYYFKPLKLGDEWFIRASKSKYFKDANAVNTKSITETTRIRQDFRLEKIPIKEISIDGIEYDFNSANLRPQSIEILDRLYDFLVFNDVLIVELNSHTDARGSDTYNMNLSQRRAQSCVDYLIQKGINPSRLQAKGYGETLPVFITDPITKKEIELKESYINQFIRKDKAKFEELHQLNRRTAFKVIGDNFTRESTNNQMD
;
A
#
# COMPACT_ATOMS: atom_id res chain seq x y z
N PHE A 1 -17.63 -2.18 10.86
CA PHE A 1 -17.23 -2.00 12.26
C PHE A 1 -16.51 -0.67 12.41
N LYS A 2 -16.74 0.03 13.50
CA LYS A 2 -16.01 1.24 13.87
C LYS A 2 -15.44 1.06 15.26
N ASP A 3 -14.15 1.29 15.40
CA ASP A 3 -13.50 1.35 16.70
C ASP A 3 -13.46 2.82 17.13
N ILE A 4 -13.92 3.11 18.34
CA ILE A 4 -13.88 4.44 18.95
C ILE A 4 -13.02 4.32 20.19
N ILE A 5 -11.92 5.03 20.23
CA ILE A 5 -10.95 5.00 21.33
C ILE A 5 -10.80 6.43 21.87
N GLY A 6 -11.02 6.63 23.17
CA GLY A 6 -10.82 7.91 23.81
C GLY A 6 -10.56 7.74 25.28
N GLY A 7 -9.55 8.44 25.80
CA GLY A 7 -9.13 8.29 27.18
C GLY A 7 -8.75 6.84 27.50
N GLN A 8 -9.48 6.22 28.43
CA GLN A 8 -9.33 4.81 28.82
C GLN A 8 -10.42 3.89 28.23
N GLU A 9 -11.32 4.40 27.40
CA GLU A 9 -12.47 3.68 26.90
C GLU A 9 -12.33 3.38 25.41
N SER A 10 -12.75 2.19 24.98
CA SER A 10 -12.86 1.82 23.58
C SER A 10 -14.20 1.15 23.30
N PHE A 11 -14.79 1.45 22.15
CA PHE A 11 -16.08 0.89 21.75
C PHE A 11 -16.01 0.40 20.32
N LYS A 12 -16.72 -0.70 20.06
CA LYS A 12 -16.95 -1.23 18.73
C LYS A 12 -18.42 -1.17 18.40
N ILE A 13 -18.77 -0.50 17.31
CA ILE A 13 -20.15 -0.37 16.85
C ILE A 13 -20.24 -0.69 15.36
N THR A 14 -21.40 -1.16 14.95
CA THR A 14 -21.71 -1.43 13.54
C THR A 14 -22.71 -0.39 13.05
N THR A 15 -22.52 0.08 11.82
CA THR A 15 -23.50 0.95 11.17
C THR A 15 -24.77 0.17 10.85
N ASP A 16 -25.89 0.87 10.74
CA ASP A 16 -27.10 0.32 10.14
C ASP A 16 -26.95 0.09 8.63
N ASP A 17 -28.00 -0.42 7.97
CA ASP A 17 -28.01 -0.71 6.53
C ASP A 17 -27.83 0.54 5.64
N LYS A 18 -28.10 1.73 6.19
CA LYS A 18 -27.92 3.02 5.51
C LYS A 18 -26.54 3.64 5.79
N GLY A 19 -25.72 2.97 6.60
CA GLY A 19 -24.39 3.44 6.97
C GLY A 19 -24.35 4.42 8.15
N TYR A 20 -25.47 4.65 8.84
CA TYR A 20 -25.51 5.52 10.01
C TYR A 20 -25.02 4.80 11.27
N TYR A 21 -24.44 5.59 12.16
CA TYR A 21 -24.05 5.17 13.50
C TYR A 21 -24.28 6.31 14.47
N PHE A 22 -24.45 5.96 15.72
CA PHE A 22 -24.55 6.90 16.82
C PHE A 22 -23.85 6.35 18.06
N LYS A 23 -23.07 7.18 18.73
CA LYS A 23 -22.44 6.86 20.00
C LYS A 23 -22.32 8.10 20.86
N PRO A 24 -22.90 8.12 22.08
CA PRO A 24 -22.56 9.12 23.08
C PRO A 24 -21.07 9.02 23.43
N LEU A 25 -20.40 10.16 23.42
CA LEU A 25 -18.99 10.32 23.81
C LEU A 25 -18.91 11.14 25.09
N LYS A 26 -17.97 10.79 25.94
CA LYS A 26 -17.67 11.59 27.14
C LYS A 26 -17.01 12.92 26.73
N LEU A 27 -17.36 14.01 27.43
CA LEU A 27 -16.74 15.30 27.25
C LEU A 27 -15.33 15.33 27.89
N GLY A 28 -14.49 16.22 27.39
CA GLY A 28 -13.15 16.44 27.94
C GLY A 28 -12.06 15.55 27.34
N ASP A 29 -12.38 14.68 26.40
CA ASP A 29 -11.47 13.71 25.79
C ASP A 29 -11.24 13.98 24.29
N GLU A 30 -10.22 13.33 23.75
CA GLU A 30 -9.99 13.20 22.32
C GLU A 30 -10.30 11.76 21.89
N TRP A 31 -11.14 11.62 20.88
CA TRP A 31 -11.66 10.34 20.42
C TRP A 31 -11.16 10.04 19.01
N PHE A 32 -10.54 8.88 18.83
CA PHE A 32 -10.17 8.37 17.53
C PHE A 32 -11.23 7.40 17.04
N ILE A 33 -11.85 7.71 15.91
CA ILE A 33 -12.90 6.90 15.30
C ILE A 33 -12.33 6.27 14.04
N ARG A 34 -12.24 4.93 14.03
CA ARG A 34 -11.77 4.15 12.90
C ARG A 34 -12.93 3.41 12.25
N ALA A 35 -13.12 3.63 10.96
CA ALA A 35 -14.09 2.91 10.14
C ALA A 35 -13.39 1.79 9.36
N SER A 36 -14.01 0.61 9.30
CA SER A 36 -13.51 -0.53 8.56
C SER A 36 -14.63 -1.34 7.91
N LYS A 37 -14.35 -1.91 6.75
CA LYS A 37 -15.22 -2.83 6.03
C LYS A 37 -14.35 -3.80 5.24
N SER A 38 -14.74 -5.08 5.16
CA SER A 38 -14.04 -6.05 4.28
C SER A 38 -14.01 -5.55 2.84
N LYS A 39 -12.88 -5.75 2.16
CA LYS A 39 -12.59 -5.28 0.80
C LYS A 39 -12.45 -3.76 0.64
N TYR A 40 -12.31 -3.03 1.75
CA TYR A 40 -12.05 -1.60 1.76
C TYR A 40 -10.86 -1.28 2.65
N PHE A 41 -10.10 -0.25 2.30
CA PHE A 41 -9.11 0.33 3.18
C PHE A 41 -9.82 0.99 4.37
N LYS A 42 -9.16 0.97 5.52
CA LYS A 42 -9.65 1.66 6.72
C LYS A 42 -9.54 3.16 6.56
N ASP A 43 -10.42 3.90 7.24
CA ASP A 43 -10.37 5.35 7.38
C ASP A 43 -10.50 5.73 8.85
N ALA A 44 -9.89 6.82 9.29
CA ALA A 44 -9.96 7.28 10.67
C ALA A 44 -9.98 8.80 10.77
N ASN A 45 -10.68 9.28 11.80
CA ASN A 45 -10.72 10.68 12.15
C ASN A 45 -10.70 10.86 13.67
N ALA A 46 -10.16 12.02 14.13
CA ALA A 46 -10.20 12.42 15.50
C ALA A 46 -11.39 13.36 15.77
N VAL A 47 -12.04 13.18 16.92
CA VAL A 47 -13.08 14.07 17.44
C VAL A 47 -12.62 14.57 18.80
N ASN A 48 -12.36 15.85 18.91
CA ASN A 48 -11.94 16.49 20.16
C ASN A 48 -13.14 17.07 20.89
N THR A 49 -13.42 16.58 22.10
CA THR A 49 -14.51 17.03 22.95
C THR A 49 -14.05 17.90 24.13
N LYS A 50 -12.74 18.24 24.22
CA LYS A 50 -12.15 18.99 25.34
C LYS A 50 -12.71 20.40 25.51
N SER A 51 -13.07 21.04 24.40
CA SER A 51 -13.64 22.39 24.38
C SER A 51 -15.17 22.42 24.38
N ILE A 52 -15.83 21.27 24.44
CA ILE A 52 -17.29 21.18 24.40
C ILE A 52 -17.83 21.19 25.83
N THR A 53 -18.64 22.20 26.15
CA THR A 53 -19.21 22.40 27.50
C THR A 53 -20.66 21.95 27.61
N GLU A 54 -21.34 21.78 26.46
CA GLU A 54 -22.76 21.41 26.41
C GLU A 54 -23.00 20.19 25.51
N THR A 55 -24.08 19.47 25.74
CA THR A 55 -24.47 18.35 24.87
C THR A 55 -24.73 18.84 23.47
N THR A 56 -23.93 18.35 22.53
CA THR A 56 -24.04 18.70 21.11
C THR A 56 -23.95 17.45 20.22
N ARG A 57 -24.41 17.57 18.99
CA ARG A 57 -24.27 16.52 17.98
C ARG A 57 -23.11 16.85 17.05
N ILE A 58 -22.14 15.94 16.98
CA ILE A 58 -21.01 16.02 16.04
C ILE A 58 -21.27 15.03 14.93
N ARG A 59 -21.25 15.51 13.69
CA ARG A 59 -21.30 14.65 12.50
C ARG A 59 -19.89 14.31 12.06
N GLN A 60 -19.58 13.02 11.97
CA GLN A 60 -18.33 12.52 11.44
C GLN A 60 -18.61 11.47 10.36
N ASP A 61 -18.33 11.83 9.11
CA ASP A 61 -18.48 10.95 7.98
C ASP A 61 -17.13 10.27 7.64
N PHE A 62 -17.19 9.05 7.09
CA PHE A 62 -16.03 8.28 6.61
C PHE A 62 -16.27 7.86 5.17
N ARG A 63 -15.22 7.94 4.37
CA ARG A 63 -15.24 7.51 2.98
C ARG A 63 -14.24 6.38 2.79
N LEU A 64 -14.73 5.14 2.87
CA LEU A 64 -13.90 3.97 2.66
C LEU A 64 -13.62 3.78 1.16
N GLU A 65 -12.35 3.62 0.81
CA GLU A 65 -11.92 3.31 -0.54
C GLU A 65 -11.88 1.79 -0.74
N LYS A 66 -12.44 1.33 -1.86
CA LYS A 66 -12.42 -0.09 -2.20
C LYS A 66 -11.00 -0.52 -2.57
N ILE A 67 -10.56 -1.65 -2.03
CA ILE A 67 -9.27 -2.24 -2.37
C ILE A 67 -9.28 -2.64 -3.86
N PRO A 68 -8.36 -2.12 -4.67
CA PRO A 68 -8.30 -2.48 -6.08
C PRO A 68 -7.81 -3.92 -6.26
N ILE A 69 -8.27 -4.56 -7.34
CA ILE A 69 -7.82 -5.91 -7.72
C ILE A 69 -6.41 -5.86 -8.31
N LYS A 70 -6.06 -4.76 -8.97
CA LYS A 70 -4.76 -4.52 -9.60
C LYS A 70 -3.71 -4.12 -8.55
N GLU A 71 -2.45 -4.27 -8.91
CA GLU A 71 -1.34 -3.72 -8.13
C GLU A 71 -1.41 -2.19 -8.03
N ILE A 72 -0.91 -1.66 -6.93
CA ILE A 72 -0.78 -0.22 -6.66
C ILE A 72 0.70 0.12 -6.76
N SER A 73 1.06 1.01 -7.67
CA SER A 73 2.45 1.47 -7.81
C SER A 73 2.93 2.18 -6.55
N ILE A 74 4.19 1.95 -6.19
CA ILE A 74 4.89 2.66 -5.13
C ILE A 74 5.97 3.50 -5.81
N ASP A 75 5.63 4.73 -6.13
CA ASP A 75 6.54 5.60 -6.87
C ASP A 75 7.74 5.99 -6.02
N GLY A 76 8.92 6.06 -6.66
CA GLY A 76 10.17 6.51 -6.05
C GLY A 76 10.95 5.42 -5.30
N ILE A 77 10.53 4.16 -5.32
CA ILE A 77 11.39 3.07 -4.84
C ILE A 77 12.51 2.84 -5.85
N GLU A 78 13.72 3.17 -5.44
CA GLU A 78 14.92 3.04 -6.25
C GLU A 78 15.95 2.14 -5.58
N TYR A 79 16.79 1.52 -6.40
CA TYR A 79 17.87 0.65 -5.98
C TYR A 79 19.19 1.13 -6.59
N ASP A 80 20.31 0.72 -6.01
CA ASP A 80 21.59 0.91 -6.65
C ASP A 80 21.66 0.15 -7.98
N PHE A 81 22.56 0.65 -8.86
CA PHE A 81 22.72 0.03 -10.16
C PHE A 81 23.03 -1.47 -10.02
N ASN A 82 22.31 -2.30 -10.76
CA ASN A 82 22.48 -3.76 -10.75
C ASN A 82 22.36 -4.40 -9.35
N SER A 83 21.62 -3.80 -8.44
CA SER A 83 21.52 -4.18 -7.03
C SER A 83 20.06 -4.26 -6.57
N ALA A 84 19.88 -4.92 -5.44
CA ALA A 84 18.64 -4.89 -4.67
C ALA A 84 18.78 -4.03 -3.40
N ASN A 85 19.90 -3.32 -3.20
CA ASN A 85 20.07 -2.42 -2.08
C ASN A 85 19.15 -1.20 -2.24
N LEU A 86 18.33 -0.98 -1.22
CA LEU A 86 17.44 0.17 -1.16
C LEU A 86 18.24 1.46 -0.93
N ARG A 87 17.92 2.50 -1.67
CA ARG A 87 18.48 3.83 -1.45
C ARG A 87 17.77 4.53 -0.28
N PRO A 88 18.42 5.52 0.36
CA PRO A 88 17.81 6.24 1.50
C PRO A 88 16.40 6.78 1.21
N GLN A 89 16.17 7.36 0.02
CA GLN A 89 14.85 7.85 -0.37
C GLN A 89 13.79 6.74 -0.44
N SER A 90 14.18 5.53 -0.83
CA SER A 90 13.29 4.38 -0.88
C SER A 90 12.86 3.91 0.52
N ILE A 91 13.74 4.11 1.51
CA ILE A 91 13.44 3.80 2.91
C ILE A 91 12.31 4.67 3.43
N GLU A 92 12.33 5.99 3.17
CA GLU A 92 11.26 6.91 3.57
C GLU A 92 9.90 6.53 2.93
N ILE A 93 9.94 6.02 1.71
CA ILE A 93 8.72 5.56 1.02
C ILE A 93 8.20 4.26 1.64
N LEU A 94 9.10 3.34 1.97
CA LEU A 94 8.74 2.09 2.66
C LEU A 94 8.26 2.36 4.10
N ASP A 95 8.73 3.41 4.77
CA ASP A 95 8.20 3.83 6.06
C ASP A 95 6.73 4.27 5.95
N ARG A 96 6.37 5.02 4.90
CA ARG A 96 4.95 5.34 4.65
C ARG A 96 4.10 4.09 4.35
N LEU A 97 4.66 3.13 3.62
CA LEU A 97 3.98 1.84 3.40
C LEU A 97 3.86 1.04 4.70
N TYR A 98 4.87 1.07 5.56
CA TYR A 98 4.81 0.48 6.89
C TYR A 98 3.65 1.06 7.71
N ASP A 99 3.55 2.39 7.80
CA ASP A 99 2.47 3.08 8.53
C ASP A 99 1.10 2.72 7.96
N PHE A 100 0.98 2.67 6.63
CA PHE A 100 -0.23 2.22 5.95
C PHE A 100 -0.60 0.78 6.33
N LEU A 101 0.36 -0.14 6.38
CA LEU A 101 0.13 -1.55 6.74
C LEU A 101 -0.15 -1.73 8.24
N VAL A 102 0.43 -0.90 9.11
CA VAL A 102 0.10 -0.87 10.54
C VAL A 102 -1.34 -0.42 10.73
N PHE A 103 -1.76 0.62 10.03
CA PHE A 103 -3.13 1.11 10.09
C PHE A 103 -4.14 0.09 9.50
N ASN A 104 -3.80 -0.54 8.39
CA ASN A 104 -4.58 -1.59 7.73
C ASN A 104 -4.07 -2.98 8.16
N ASP A 105 -4.15 -3.27 9.44
CA ASP A 105 -3.51 -4.41 10.12
C ASP A 105 -4.03 -5.80 9.70
N VAL A 106 -5.15 -5.88 8.99
CA VAL A 106 -5.74 -7.13 8.46
C VAL A 106 -5.29 -7.46 7.03
N LEU A 107 -4.59 -6.56 6.35
CA LEU A 107 -4.17 -6.78 4.98
C LEU A 107 -2.98 -7.74 4.91
N ILE A 108 -3.05 -8.62 3.90
CA ILE A 108 -1.95 -9.44 3.42
C ILE A 108 -1.58 -8.90 2.04
N VAL A 109 -0.31 -8.59 1.81
CA VAL A 109 0.14 -7.94 0.58
C VAL A 109 1.28 -8.69 -0.09
N GLU A 110 1.27 -8.66 -1.40
CA GLU A 110 2.37 -9.08 -2.27
C GLU A 110 3.14 -7.82 -2.71
N LEU A 111 4.44 -7.75 -2.40
CA LEU A 111 5.35 -6.71 -2.89
C LEU A 111 5.90 -7.17 -4.25
N ASN A 112 5.62 -6.40 -5.29
CA ASN A 112 5.95 -6.71 -6.67
C ASN A 112 7.10 -5.82 -7.14
N SER A 113 8.06 -6.40 -7.86
CA SER A 113 9.10 -5.63 -8.52
C SER A 113 9.21 -6.02 -9.99
N HIS A 114 9.41 -5.02 -10.81
CA HIS A 114 9.50 -5.13 -12.27
C HIS A 114 10.79 -4.51 -12.77
N THR A 115 11.32 -5.03 -13.88
CA THR A 115 12.46 -4.47 -14.61
C THR A 115 12.00 -3.92 -15.95
N ASP A 116 12.87 -3.18 -16.61
CA ASP A 116 12.77 -2.98 -18.05
C ASP A 116 13.27 -4.21 -18.80
N ALA A 117 13.13 -4.20 -20.12
CA ALA A 117 13.48 -5.32 -21.01
C ALA A 117 15.00 -5.41 -21.31
N ARG A 118 15.85 -4.62 -20.67
CA ARG A 118 17.30 -4.66 -20.86
C ARG A 118 17.93 -5.76 -20.03
N GLY A 119 18.60 -6.70 -20.69
CA GLY A 119 19.19 -7.87 -20.06
C GLY A 119 18.53 -9.18 -20.53
N SER A 120 18.84 -10.29 -19.88
CA SER A 120 18.15 -11.55 -20.15
C SER A 120 16.95 -11.71 -19.21
N ASP A 121 15.91 -12.40 -19.68
CA ASP A 121 14.68 -12.69 -18.89
C ASP A 121 15.03 -13.31 -17.53
N THR A 122 15.94 -14.30 -17.52
CA THR A 122 16.39 -14.96 -16.28
C THR A 122 17.08 -13.97 -15.33
N TYR A 123 17.90 -13.10 -15.87
CA TYR A 123 18.56 -12.05 -15.06
C TYR A 123 17.53 -11.08 -14.49
N ASN A 124 16.61 -10.57 -15.30
CA ASN A 124 15.56 -9.63 -14.91
C ASN A 124 14.59 -10.25 -13.88
N MET A 125 14.24 -11.53 -14.05
CA MET A 125 13.43 -12.27 -13.08
C MET A 125 14.14 -12.37 -11.72
N ASN A 126 15.41 -12.76 -11.70
CA ASN A 126 16.18 -12.88 -10.47
C ASN A 126 16.43 -11.52 -9.79
N LEU A 127 16.69 -10.47 -10.56
CA LEU A 127 16.90 -9.12 -10.03
C LEU A 127 15.63 -8.57 -9.40
N SER A 128 14.49 -8.69 -10.09
CA SER A 128 13.20 -8.25 -9.57
C SER A 128 12.79 -9.02 -8.31
N GLN A 129 13.01 -10.33 -8.26
CA GLN A 129 12.73 -11.12 -7.07
C GLN A 129 13.56 -10.65 -5.86
N ARG A 130 14.86 -10.41 -6.03
CA ARG A 130 15.72 -9.88 -4.94
C ARG A 130 15.26 -8.49 -4.49
N ARG A 131 14.83 -7.61 -5.40
CA ARG A 131 14.32 -6.27 -5.09
C ARG A 131 13.02 -6.32 -4.31
N ALA A 132 12.07 -7.14 -4.72
CA ALA A 132 10.84 -7.36 -3.97
C ALA A 132 11.14 -7.91 -2.57
N GLN A 133 12.08 -8.87 -2.46
CA GLN A 133 12.50 -9.43 -1.17
C GLN A 133 13.12 -8.37 -0.26
N SER A 134 13.97 -7.48 -0.76
CA SER A 134 14.54 -6.40 0.06
C SER A 134 13.48 -5.47 0.66
N CYS A 135 12.40 -5.19 -0.07
CA CYS A 135 11.27 -4.43 0.48
C CYS A 135 10.54 -5.20 1.58
N VAL A 136 10.30 -6.49 1.37
CA VAL A 136 9.66 -7.37 2.38
C VAL A 136 10.52 -7.48 3.62
N ASP A 137 11.82 -7.73 3.48
CA ASP A 137 12.77 -7.85 4.60
C ASP A 137 12.80 -6.57 5.43
N TYR A 138 12.81 -5.41 4.78
CA TYR A 138 12.74 -4.12 5.46
C TYR A 138 11.45 -3.97 6.29
N LEU A 139 10.29 -4.29 5.71
CA LEU A 139 9.01 -4.19 6.43
C LEU A 139 8.91 -5.19 7.59
N ILE A 140 9.48 -6.40 7.44
CA ILE A 140 9.58 -7.38 8.54
C ILE A 140 10.48 -6.83 9.66
N GLN A 141 11.63 -6.26 9.32
CA GLN A 141 12.55 -5.65 10.28
C GLN A 141 11.88 -4.51 11.05
N LYS A 142 10.98 -3.74 10.40
CA LYS A 142 10.19 -2.69 11.03
C LYS A 142 9.06 -3.23 11.91
N GLY A 143 8.73 -4.52 11.85
CA GLY A 143 7.76 -5.18 12.72
C GLY A 143 6.44 -5.62 12.07
N ILE A 144 6.34 -5.60 10.73
CA ILE A 144 5.20 -6.24 10.06
C ILE A 144 5.36 -7.76 10.17
N ASN A 145 4.28 -8.45 10.52
CA ASN A 145 4.30 -9.91 10.62
C ASN A 145 4.62 -10.54 9.25
N PRO A 146 5.61 -11.45 9.16
CA PRO A 146 6.02 -12.08 7.90
C PRO A 146 4.87 -12.75 7.13
N SER A 147 3.88 -13.33 7.81
CA SER A 147 2.74 -13.98 7.17
C SER A 147 1.78 -13.00 6.46
N ARG A 148 1.98 -11.69 6.64
CA ARG A 148 1.26 -10.64 5.90
C ARG A 148 1.96 -10.19 4.63
N LEU A 149 3.18 -10.67 4.37
CA LEU A 149 4.03 -10.17 3.30
C LEU A 149 4.47 -11.29 2.37
N GLN A 150 4.38 -11.06 1.08
CA GLN A 150 4.93 -11.93 0.04
C GLN A 150 5.77 -11.10 -0.94
N ALA A 151 6.97 -11.58 -1.29
CA ALA A 151 7.81 -10.96 -2.30
C ALA A 151 7.64 -11.65 -3.64
N LYS A 152 7.46 -10.88 -4.73
CA LYS A 152 7.35 -11.43 -6.07
C LYS A 152 8.03 -10.57 -7.12
N GLY A 153 9.00 -11.16 -7.82
CA GLY A 153 9.63 -10.59 -8.99
C GLY A 153 8.88 -10.99 -10.25
N TYR A 154 8.66 -10.05 -11.13
CA TYR A 154 8.02 -10.26 -12.43
C TYR A 154 8.98 -10.03 -13.61
N GLY A 155 10.23 -9.59 -13.34
CA GLY A 155 11.13 -9.21 -14.42
C GLY A 155 10.47 -8.20 -15.34
N GLU A 156 10.55 -8.43 -16.62
CA GLU A 156 9.96 -7.62 -17.69
C GLU A 156 8.61 -8.15 -18.20
N THR A 157 8.10 -9.24 -17.60
CA THR A 157 6.91 -9.97 -18.13
C THR A 157 5.61 -9.21 -18.05
N LEU A 158 5.53 -8.18 -17.24
CA LEU A 158 4.35 -7.32 -17.05
C LEU A 158 4.68 -5.85 -17.33
N PRO A 159 4.79 -5.43 -18.60
CA PRO A 159 5.01 -4.03 -18.95
C PRO A 159 3.87 -3.12 -18.49
N VAL A 160 4.19 -1.85 -18.27
CA VAL A 160 3.20 -0.82 -17.95
C VAL A 160 2.35 -0.51 -19.19
N PHE A 161 1.08 -0.18 -18.96
CA PHE A 161 0.21 0.43 -19.97
C PHE A 161 0.21 1.95 -19.76
N ILE A 162 0.40 2.69 -20.83
CA ILE A 162 0.24 4.15 -20.85
C ILE A 162 -0.92 4.53 -21.77
N THR A 163 -1.55 5.67 -21.52
CA THR A 163 -2.56 6.22 -22.43
C THR A 163 -1.88 7.20 -23.39
N ASP A 164 -1.96 6.93 -24.68
CA ASP A 164 -1.50 7.87 -25.70
C ASP A 164 -2.26 9.20 -25.57
N PRO A 165 -1.56 10.34 -25.44
CA PRO A 165 -2.21 11.62 -25.16
C PRO A 165 -3.08 12.12 -26.33
N ILE A 166 -2.79 11.69 -27.57
CA ILE A 166 -3.47 12.12 -28.78
C ILE A 166 -4.61 11.17 -29.11
N THR A 167 -4.30 9.88 -29.25
CA THR A 167 -5.27 8.87 -29.70
C THR A 167 -6.16 8.32 -28.59
N LYS A 168 -5.80 8.57 -27.31
CA LYS A 168 -6.46 8.05 -26.11
C LYS A 168 -6.46 6.51 -26.03
N LYS A 169 -5.65 5.85 -26.83
CA LYS A 169 -5.49 4.38 -26.79
C LYS A 169 -4.49 3.97 -25.72
N GLU A 170 -4.75 2.83 -25.12
CA GLU A 170 -3.78 2.18 -24.22
C GLU A 170 -2.66 1.54 -25.05
N ILE A 171 -1.43 1.79 -24.65
CA ILE A 171 -0.21 1.25 -25.26
C ILE A 171 0.55 0.47 -24.19
N GLU A 172 0.81 -0.79 -24.47
CA GLU A 172 1.66 -1.63 -23.62
C GLU A 172 3.14 -1.31 -23.92
N LEU A 173 3.91 -0.95 -22.88
CA LEU A 173 5.32 -0.57 -23.00
C LEU A 173 6.24 -1.79 -23.18
N LYS A 174 5.96 -2.59 -24.20
CA LYS A 174 6.85 -3.69 -24.63
C LYS A 174 8.13 -3.14 -25.24
N GLU A 175 9.18 -3.94 -25.20
CA GLU A 175 10.46 -3.61 -25.82
C GLU A 175 10.32 -3.19 -27.29
N SER A 176 9.50 -3.89 -28.06
CA SER A 176 9.22 -3.57 -29.47
C SER A 176 8.65 -2.17 -29.70
N TYR A 177 7.84 -1.67 -28.76
CA TYR A 177 7.34 -0.30 -28.81
C TYR A 177 8.41 0.70 -28.37
N ILE A 178 9.13 0.44 -27.29
CA ILE A 178 10.15 1.34 -26.72
C ILE A 178 11.32 1.52 -27.71
N ASN A 179 11.73 0.46 -28.39
CA ASN A 179 12.84 0.48 -29.35
C ASN A 179 12.62 1.39 -30.57
N GLN A 180 11.37 1.80 -30.84
CA GLN A 180 11.09 2.79 -31.90
C GLN A 180 11.71 4.17 -31.61
N PHE A 181 12.04 4.45 -30.34
CA PHE A 181 12.61 5.74 -29.89
C PHE A 181 14.13 5.72 -29.75
N ILE A 182 14.79 4.56 -29.79
CA ILE A 182 16.25 4.43 -29.51
C ILE A 182 17.14 5.37 -30.35
N ARG A 183 16.75 5.64 -31.61
CA ARG A 183 17.49 6.53 -32.50
C ARG A 183 16.79 7.89 -32.74
N LYS A 184 15.50 7.98 -32.41
CA LYS A 184 14.69 9.16 -32.69
C LYS A 184 14.60 10.13 -31.52
N ASP A 185 14.51 9.59 -30.29
CA ASP A 185 14.34 10.34 -29.06
C ASP A 185 14.88 9.53 -27.90
N LYS A 186 16.17 9.75 -27.59
CA LYS A 186 16.84 9.04 -26.51
C LYS A 186 16.24 9.34 -25.13
N ALA A 187 15.73 10.55 -24.91
CA ALA A 187 15.13 10.94 -23.65
C ALA A 187 13.82 10.15 -23.44
N LYS A 188 12.98 10.09 -24.47
CA LYS A 188 11.74 9.30 -24.45
C LYS A 188 12.01 7.80 -24.30
N PHE A 189 13.04 7.28 -24.96
CA PHE A 189 13.47 5.89 -24.80
C PHE A 189 13.78 5.55 -23.32
N GLU A 190 14.58 6.37 -22.64
CA GLU A 190 14.92 6.15 -21.23
C GLU A 190 13.72 6.36 -20.30
N GLU A 191 12.88 7.36 -20.55
CA GLU A 191 11.64 7.60 -19.81
C GLU A 191 10.72 6.36 -19.83
N LEU A 192 10.47 5.78 -21.00
CA LEU A 192 9.62 4.61 -21.15
C LEU A 192 10.19 3.37 -20.46
N HIS A 193 11.50 3.16 -20.54
CA HIS A 193 12.15 2.12 -19.75
C HIS A 193 12.03 2.37 -18.24
N GLN A 194 12.14 3.63 -17.80
CA GLN A 194 11.99 3.98 -16.38
C GLN A 194 10.61 3.64 -15.85
N LEU A 195 9.55 3.83 -16.63
CA LEU A 195 8.18 3.46 -16.24
C LEU A 195 8.03 1.96 -15.98
N ASN A 196 8.72 1.11 -16.73
CA ASN A 196 8.72 -0.33 -16.49
C ASN A 196 9.48 -0.72 -15.22
N ARG A 197 10.52 0.00 -14.83
CA ARG A 197 11.27 -0.23 -13.60
C ARG A 197 10.49 0.30 -12.40
N ARG A 198 9.64 -0.50 -11.84
CA ARG A 198 8.76 -0.10 -10.74
C ARG A 198 8.69 -1.12 -9.62
N THR A 199 8.36 -0.65 -8.45
CA THR A 199 7.92 -1.46 -7.33
C THR A 199 6.44 -1.15 -7.07
N ALA A 200 5.66 -2.16 -6.75
CA ALA A 200 4.25 -2.05 -6.48
C ALA A 200 3.85 -2.98 -5.33
N PHE A 201 2.65 -2.81 -4.78
CA PHE A 201 2.07 -3.81 -3.92
C PHE A 201 0.67 -4.17 -4.38
N LYS A 202 0.27 -5.40 -4.09
CA LYS A 202 -1.07 -5.91 -4.36
C LYS A 202 -1.64 -6.49 -3.07
N VAL A 203 -2.87 -6.13 -2.73
CA VAL A 203 -3.57 -6.76 -1.61
C VAL A 203 -4.05 -8.14 -2.08
N ILE A 204 -3.59 -9.19 -1.41
CA ILE A 204 -3.92 -10.58 -1.71
C ILE A 204 -4.83 -11.21 -0.63
N GLY A 205 -5.05 -10.51 0.49
CA GLY A 205 -5.96 -10.89 1.55
C GLY A 205 -6.29 -9.72 2.47
N ASP A 206 -7.45 -9.78 3.14
CA ASP A 206 -7.94 -8.76 4.09
C ASP A 206 -8.45 -9.38 5.40
N ASN A 207 -7.96 -10.56 5.74
CA ASN A 207 -8.45 -11.36 6.86
C ASN A 207 -7.33 -11.86 7.79
N PHE A 208 -6.18 -11.19 7.80
CA PHE A 208 -5.12 -11.54 8.72
C PHE A 208 -5.60 -11.36 10.16
N THR A 209 -5.42 -12.39 10.98
CA THR A 209 -5.66 -12.38 12.43
C THR A 209 -4.33 -12.62 13.14
N ARG A 210 -4.01 -11.75 14.09
CA ARG A 210 -2.86 -11.97 14.96
C ARG A 210 -3.20 -13.14 15.87
N GLU A 211 -2.56 -14.29 15.71
CA GLU A 211 -2.64 -15.35 16.71
C GLU A 211 -2.15 -14.76 18.04
N SER A 212 -3.00 -14.82 19.06
CA SER A 212 -2.57 -14.54 20.43
C SER A 212 -1.54 -15.61 20.77
N THR A 213 -0.26 -15.25 20.76
CA THR A 213 0.80 -16.06 21.37
C THR A 213 0.49 -16.11 22.87
N ASN A 214 -0.28 -17.12 23.28
CA ASN A 214 -0.28 -17.57 24.66
C ASN A 214 1.11 -18.16 24.93
N ASN A 215 2.02 -17.32 25.35
CA ASN A 215 3.19 -17.79 26.09
C ASN A 215 2.65 -18.34 27.41
N GLN A 216 2.40 -19.65 27.44
CA GLN A 216 2.53 -20.39 28.67
C GLN A 216 4.00 -20.30 29.08
N MET A 217 4.30 -19.42 30.01
CA MET A 217 5.46 -19.57 30.87
C MET A 217 5.03 -20.55 31.95
N ASP A 218 5.47 -21.79 31.81
CA ASP A 218 5.65 -22.72 32.93
C ASP A 218 7.05 -22.48 33.52
#